data_520ff4722472a44dbb4ce88f70fef085
#
_entry.id   520ff4722472a44dbb4ce88f70fef085
#
_cell.length_a   1.000
_cell.length_b   1.000
_cell.length_c   1.000
_cell.angle_alpha   90.00
_cell.angle_beta   90.00
_cell.angle_gamma   90.00
#
_symmetry.space_group_name_H-M   'P 1'
#
loop_
_entity.id
_entity.type
_entity.pdbx_description
1 polymer ?
#
loop_
_entity_poly.entity_id
_entity_poly.type
_entity_poly.pdbx_seq_one_letter_code
_entity_poly.pdbx_strand_id
1 'polypeptide(L)'
;MLKEAIYAREQEMLQLLERLVNQDSGSKYKKGVDAIGHMLRQKYEKLGFIVDVATEDVVGDHLIIRHKETVRPGIVIVAHMDTVFPEGTAKERPFTIKGSRAYGPGVIDMKASQVALLTALSALVEMGDEKSYSNVHIVLNSDEEIGSHKSKIVIENVALGKDYALIMEPARANGALVSARRGGGTYTLRVYGKAAHSGIAPEEGISAIEEICYKIIELQKLNGIEEGVNVNVGLISGGEASNVVSPYAEATIDVRITEPHQGTLIDKAVRKVCAKPHIEGTNIELVGGINRYPVIKNDKAENLLAHIREAGKEIGLAIEDVATGGGSDASFTSSVHVATIDGLGP
;
A
#
# COMPACT_ATOMS: atom_id res chain seq x y z
N MET A 1 -16.85 28.18 9.94
CA MET A 1 -17.96 27.35 9.40
C MET A 1 -17.56 25.87 9.25
N LEU A 2 -16.75 25.44 8.27
CA LEU A 2 -16.41 24.01 8.10
C LEU A 2 -15.64 23.43 9.30
N LYS A 3 -14.62 24.14 9.78
CA LYS A 3 -13.81 23.74 10.95
C LYS A 3 -14.69 23.53 12.21
N GLU A 4 -15.60 24.44 12.47
CA GLU A 4 -16.54 24.36 13.61
C GLU A 4 -17.53 23.19 13.45
N ALA A 5 -18.01 22.96 12.22
CA ALA A 5 -18.87 21.83 11.91
C ALA A 5 -18.16 20.46 12.13
N ILE A 6 -16.88 20.37 11.84
CA ILE A 6 -16.07 19.18 12.11
C ILE A 6 -15.85 19.01 13.62
N TYR A 7 -15.45 20.06 14.34
CA TYR A 7 -15.23 19.98 15.79
C TYR A 7 -16.50 19.60 16.56
N ALA A 8 -17.67 20.08 16.11
CA ALA A 8 -18.94 19.72 16.73
C ALA A 8 -19.25 18.21 16.66
N ARG A 9 -18.55 17.46 15.78
CA ARG A 9 -18.72 16.02 15.59
C ARG A 9 -17.67 15.18 16.30
N GLU A 10 -16.84 15.75 17.14
CA GLU A 10 -15.74 15.01 17.81
C GLU A 10 -16.22 13.74 18.50
N GLN A 11 -17.33 13.79 19.24
CA GLN A 11 -17.89 12.62 19.89
C GLN A 11 -18.35 11.54 18.91
N GLU A 12 -18.97 11.91 17.81
CA GLU A 12 -19.40 10.97 16.77
C GLU A 12 -18.17 10.33 16.07
N MET A 13 -17.13 11.13 15.85
CA MET A 13 -15.86 10.66 15.31
C MET A 13 -15.23 9.61 16.22
N LEU A 14 -15.12 9.90 17.51
CA LEU A 14 -14.53 8.98 18.49
C LEU A 14 -15.35 7.69 18.63
N GLN A 15 -16.68 7.77 18.65
CA GLN A 15 -17.56 6.60 18.69
C GLN A 15 -17.42 5.72 17.43
N LEU A 16 -17.31 6.33 16.24
CA LEU A 16 -17.09 5.57 15.02
C LEU A 16 -15.69 4.96 15.03
N LEU A 17 -14.67 5.72 15.41
CA LEU A 17 -13.30 5.23 15.51
C LEU A 17 -13.19 4.04 16.47
N GLU A 18 -13.80 4.12 17.64
CA GLU A 18 -13.87 3.02 18.60
C GLU A 18 -14.46 1.76 17.99
N ARG A 19 -15.57 1.89 17.27
CA ARG A 19 -16.23 0.75 16.60
C ARG A 19 -15.34 0.14 15.53
N LEU A 20 -14.67 0.96 14.70
CA LEU A 20 -13.77 0.48 13.66
C LEU A 20 -12.53 -0.18 14.27
N VAL A 21 -11.93 0.41 15.31
CA VAL A 21 -10.73 -0.11 15.95
C VAL A 21 -10.98 -1.41 16.70
N ASN A 22 -12.15 -1.55 17.35
CA ASN A 22 -12.55 -2.77 18.05
C ASN A 22 -13.01 -3.90 17.10
N GLN A 23 -13.09 -3.64 15.79
CA GLN A 23 -13.30 -4.66 14.77
C GLN A 23 -11.96 -5.05 14.17
N ASP A 24 -11.53 -6.31 14.37
CA ASP A 24 -10.35 -6.84 13.68
C ASP A 24 -10.55 -6.77 12.15
N SER A 25 -9.52 -6.31 11.44
CA SER A 25 -9.55 -6.19 9.98
C SER A 25 -8.19 -6.49 9.34
N GLY A 26 -7.47 -7.50 9.82
CA GLY A 26 -6.23 -7.93 9.18
C GLY A 26 -6.47 -8.33 7.72
N SER A 27 -5.54 -8.01 6.80
CA SER A 27 -5.70 -8.23 5.34
C SER A 27 -6.09 -9.66 4.98
N LYS A 28 -5.64 -10.66 5.78
CA LYS A 28 -5.97 -12.07 5.59
C LYS A 28 -7.28 -12.51 6.27
N TYR A 29 -7.94 -11.60 6.98
CA TYR A 29 -9.18 -11.86 7.68
C TYR A 29 -10.36 -11.18 6.96
N LYS A 30 -10.71 -11.71 5.77
CA LYS A 30 -11.77 -11.17 4.90
C LYS A 30 -13.04 -10.77 5.64
N LYS A 31 -13.57 -11.63 6.51
CA LYS A 31 -14.81 -11.34 7.26
C LYS A 31 -14.70 -10.06 8.11
N GLY A 32 -13.54 -9.82 8.67
CA GLY A 32 -13.30 -8.63 9.49
C GLY A 32 -13.20 -7.36 8.65
N VAL A 33 -12.50 -7.42 7.51
CA VAL A 33 -12.43 -6.30 6.57
C VAL A 33 -13.79 -5.99 5.98
N ASP A 34 -14.56 -7.01 5.58
CA ASP A 34 -15.92 -6.85 5.06
C ASP A 34 -16.87 -6.22 6.11
N ALA A 35 -16.68 -6.54 7.40
CA ALA A 35 -17.43 -5.91 8.48
C ALA A 35 -17.15 -4.39 8.58
N ILE A 36 -15.88 -3.99 8.45
CA ILE A 36 -15.49 -2.56 8.33
C ILE A 36 -16.15 -1.94 7.09
N GLY A 37 -16.02 -2.60 5.94
CA GLY A 37 -16.63 -2.15 4.68
C GLY A 37 -18.13 -1.95 4.80
N HIS A 38 -18.83 -2.88 5.43
CA HIS A 38 -20.28 -2.77 5.66
C HIS A 38 -20.64 -1.56 6.55
N MET A 39 -19.91 -1.33 7.64
CA MET A 39 -20.13 -0.17 8.51
C MET A 39 -19.93 1.15 7.78
N LEU A 40 -18.86 1.27 6.98
CA LEU A 40 -18.55 2.47 6.21
C LEU A 40 -19.57 2.67 5.08
N ARG A 41 -19.91 1.63 4.34
CA ARG A 41 -20.92 1.65 3.28
C ARG A 41 -22.23 2.25 3.78
N GLN A 42 -22.77 1.76 4.89
CA GLN A 42 -24.02 2.28 5.48
C GLN A 42 -23.94 3.79 5.79
N LYS A 43 -22.77 4.27 6.21
CA LYS A 43 -22.56 5.69 6.50
C LYS A 43 -22.55 6.53 5.23
N TYR A 44 -21.85 6.10 4.18
CA TYR A 44 -21.80 6.79 2.89
C TYR A 44 -23.16 6.80 2.19
N GLU A 45 -23.88 5.65 2.19
CA GLU A 45 -25.24 5.56 1.64
C GLU A 45 -26.22 6.49 2.38
N LYS A 46 -26.10 6.62 3.71
CA LYS A 46 -26.91 7.56 4.50
C LYS A 46 -26.65 9.02 4.14
N LEU A 47 -25.45 9.35 3.67
CA LEU A 47 -25.10 10.70 3.19
C LEU A 47 -25.55 10.94 1.74
N GLY A 48 -26.18 9.96 1.08
CA GLY A 48 -26.66 10.06 -0.30
C GLY A 48 -25.65 9.67 -1.36
N PHE A 49 -24.51 9.06 -0.96
CA PHE A 49 -23.56 8.50 -1.91
C PHE A 49 -23.98 7.14 -2.41
N ILE A 50 -23.59 6.82 -3.63
CA ILE A 50 -23.68 5.49 -4.22
C ILE A 50 -22.40 4.73 -3.86
N VAL A 51 -22.54 3.49 -3.41
CA VAL A 51 -21.41 2.62 -3.07
C VAL A 51 -21.46 1.36 -3.91
N ASP A 52 -20.58 1.29 -4.88
CA ASP A 52 -20.35 0.08 -5.67
C ASP A 52 -19.35 -0.82 -4.93
N VAL A 53 -19.56 -2.13 -4.99
CA VAL A 53 -18.70 -3.12 -4.30
C VAL A 53 -18.00 -3.97 -5.34
N ALA A 54 -16.67 -3.92 -5.31
CA ALA A 54 -15.83 -4.86 -6.05
C ALA A 54 -15.53 -6.06 -5.15
N THR A 55 -16.21 -7.17 -5.42
CA THR A 55 -16.13 -8.38 -4.60
C THR A 55 -14.87 -9.16 -4.86
N GLU A 56 -14.27 -9.71 -3.80
CA GLU A 56 -13.07 -10.52 -3.82
C GLU A 56 -13.27 -11.83 -3.04
N ASP A 57 -12.58 -12.90 -3.45
CA ASP A 57 -12.72 -14.21 -2.79
C ASP A 57 -11.75 -14.41 -1.62
N VAL A 58 -10.56 -13.80 -1.68
CA VAL A 58 -9.44 -14.07 -0.76
C VAL A 58 -9.22 -12.95 0.24
N VAL A 59 -9.35 -11.70 -0.20
CA VAL A 59 -9.24 -10.50 0.63
C VAL A 59 -10.63 -9.90 0.87
N GLY A 60 -10.75 -8.84 1.68
CA GLY A 60 -12.01 -8.13 1.83
C GLY A 60 -12.48 -7.50 0.51
N ASP A 61 -13.76 -7.20 0.40
CA ASP A 61 -14.32 -6.49 -0.75
C ASP A 61 -13.83 -5.03 -0.77
N HIS A 62 -13.68 -4.45 -1.96
CA HIS A 62 -13.33 -3.04 -2.11
C HIS A 62 -14.58 -2.20 -2.35
N LEU A 63 -14.59 -0.97 -1.83
CA LEU A 63 -15.70 -0.04 -2.02
C LEU A 63 -15.30 1.10 -2.95
N ILE A 64 -16.17 1.40 -3.92
CA ILE A 64 -16.04 2.54 -4.82
C ILE A 64 -17.22 3.47 -4.54
N ILE A 65 -16.94 4.68 -4.06
CA ILE A 65 -17.94 5.60 -3.54
C ILE A 65 -17.97 6.85 -4.39
N ARG A 66 -19.16 7.27 -4.82
CA ARG A 66 -19.38 8.47 -5.62
C ARG A 66 -20.71 9.11 -5.30
N HIS A 67 -20.82 10.41 -5.53
CA HIS A 67 -22.11 11.08 -5.44
C HIS A 67 -22.95 10.80 -6.71
N LYS A 68 -24.27 10.73 -6.55
CA LYS A 68 -25.20 10.46 -7.67
C LYS A 68 -25.15 11.51 -8.79
N GLU A 69 -24.85 12.76 -8.43
CA GLU A 69 -24.74 13.88 -9.38
C GLU A 69 -23.32 14.02 -9.98
N THR A 70 -22.45 13.08 -9.73
CA THR A 70 -21.07 13.13 -10.25
C THR A 70 -21.08 12.95 -11.77
N VAL A 71 -20.78 14.00 -12.51
CA VAL A 71 -20.69 13.96 -13.98
C VAL A 71 -19.23 13.73 -14.42
N ARG A 72 -18.29 14.45 -13.82
CA ARG A 72 -16.86 14.31 -14.10
C ARG A 72 -16.07 14.58 -12.83
N PRO A 73 -15.81 13.56 -12.03
CA PRO A 73 -15.02 13.74 -10.82
C PRO A 73 -13.57 14.06 -11.18
N GLY A 74 -13.06 15.18 -10.64
CA GLY A 74 -11.67 15.60 -10.80
C GLY A 74 -10.74 14.98 -9.76
N ILE A 75 -11.29 14.48 -8.65
CA ILE A 75 -10.52 14.02 -7.49
C ILE A 75 -10.81 12.55 -7.21
N VAL A 76 -9.78 11.75 -6.96
CA VAL A 76 -9.89 10.45 -6.32
C VAL A 76 -9.26 10.50 -4.93
N ILE A 77 -9.94 9.95 -3.93
CA ILE A 77 -9.41 9.75 -2.58
C ILE A 77 -9.27 8.25 -2.35
N VAL A 78 -8.11 7.81 -1.86
CA VAL A 78 -7.84 6.40 -1.58
C VAL A 78 -7.51 6.22 -0.12
N ALA A 79 -8.13 5.21 0.50
CA ALA A 79 -7.85 4.76 1.86
C ALA A 79 -8.05 3.24 1.93
N HIS A 80 -7.39 2.56 2.89
CA HIS A 80 -7.55 1.14 3.06
C HIS A 80 -8.28 0.77 4.35
N MET A 81 -8.98 -0.37 4.33
CA MET A 81 -9.79 -0.89 5.44
C MET A 81 -9.07 -1.99 6.23
N ASP A 82 -8.06 -2.59 5.63
CA ASP A 82 -7.27 -3.64 6.24
C ASP A 82 -6.19 -3.10 7.19
N THR A 83 -5.58 -3.98 7.95
CA THR A 83 -4.49 -3.69 8.88
C THR A 83 -3.51 -4.87 8.91
N VAL A 84 -2.29 -4.62 9.41
CA VAL A 84 -1.28 -5.68 9.66
C VAL A 84 -1.65 -6.63 10.79
N PHE A 85 -2.66 -6.32 11.59
CA PHE A 85 -2.96 -7.02 12.83
C PHE A 85 -3.82 -8.26 12.62
N PRO A 86 -3.45 -9.43 13.18
CA PRO A 86 -4.24 -10.65 13.06
C PRO A 86 -5.57 -10.56 13.84
N GLU A 87 -6.48 -11.49 13.53
CA GLU A 87 -7.73 -11.70 14.26
C GLU A 87 -7.47 -11.93 15.76
N GLY A 88 -8.26 -11.32 16.61
CA GLY A 88 -8.15 -11.35 18.08
C GLY A 88 -7.39 -10.17 18.67
N THR A 89 -6.63 -9.42 17.88
CA THR A 89 -5.83 -8.29 18.37
C THR A 89 -6.67 -7.19 19.00
N ALA A 90 -7.85 -6.89 18.44
CA ALA A 90 -8.75 -5.88 18.98
C ALA A 90 -9.28 -6.26 20.39
N LYS A 91 -9.45 -7.55 20.65
CA LYS A 91 -9.84 -8.04 21.99
C LYS A 91 -8.70 -7.90 23.00
N GLU A 92 -7.46 -8.13 22.60
CA GLU A 92 -6.27 -8.02 23.45
C GLU A 92 -5.87 -6.57 23.71
N ARG A 93 -6.03 -5.72 22.71
CA ARG A 93 -5.67 -4.30 22.72
C ARG A 93 -6.83 -3.43 22.23
N PRO A 94 -7.95 -3.36 22.96
CA PRO A 94 -9.13 -2.61 22.56
C PRO A 94 -8.84 -1.12 22.46
N PHE A 95 -9.71 -0.41 21.75
CA PHE A 95 -9.65 1.05 21.68
C PHE A 95 -9.61 1.66 23.07
N THR A 96 -8.66 2.54 23.29
CA THR A 96 -8.51 3.29 24.55
C THR A 96 -8.07 4.72 24.27
N ILE A 97 -8.54 5.64 25.13
CA ILE A 97 -8.07 7.03 25.13
C ILE A 97 -7.24 7.26 26.37
N LYS A 98 -6.02 7.79 26.21
CA LYS A 98 -5.15 8.20 27.31
C LYS A 98 -4.67 9.64 27.07
N GLY A 99 -5.18 10.57 27.87
CA GLY A 99 -4.97 11.99 27.65
C GLY A 99 -5.54 12.44 26.29
N SER A 100 -4.72 13.00 25.43
CA SER A 100 -5.09 13.46 24.09
C SER A 100 -4.85 12.44 22.97
N ARG A 101 -4.57 11.18 23.31
CA ARG A 101 -4.23 10.14 22.33
C ARG A 101 -5.18 8.96 22.38
N ALA A 102 -5.57 8.47 21.20
CA ALA A 102 -6.29 7.22 21.02
C ALA A 102 -5.32 6.09 20.65
N TYR A 103 -5.58 4.89 21.16
CA TYR A 103 -4.76 3.68 20.97
C TYR A 103 -5.66 2.52 20.54
N GLY A 104 -5.13 1.63 19.72
CA GLY A 104 -5.76 0.40 19.28
C GLY A 104 -5.24 -0.05 17.91
N PRO A 105 -5.54 -1.28 17.44
CA PRO A 105 -5.05 -1.81 16.18
C PRO A 105 -5.62 -1.04 14.98
N GLY A 106 -4.71 -0.50 14.14
CA GLY A 106 -5.06 0.27 12.97
C GLY A 106 -5.66 1.65 13.27
N VAL A 107 -5.51 2.20 14.49
CA VAL A 107 -6.06 3.51 14.84
C VAL A 107 -5.48 4.62 13.97
N ILE A 108 -4.16 4.63 13.78
CA ILE A 108 -3.47 5.62 12.94
C ILE A 108 -3.41 5.15 11.48
N ASP A 109 -3.25 3.86 11.24
CA ASP A 109 -3.08 3.23 9.94
C ASP A 109 -4.20 2.22 9.68
N MET A 110 -5.34 2.58 8.96
CA MET A 110 -5.63 4.02 8.75
C MET A 110 -7.10 4.32 9.11
N LYS A 111 -7.64 3.68 10.20
CA LYS A 111 -9.06 3.82 10.58
C LYS A 111 -9.45 5.25 10.94
N ALA A 112 -8.54 6.02 11.56
CA ALA A 112 -8.79 7.43 11.86
C ALA A 112 -8.90 8.29 10.60
N SER A 113 -8.13 7.99 9.55
CA SER A 113 -8.24 8.64 8.24
C SER A 113 -9.61 8.44 7.61
N GLN A 114 -10.16 7.23 7.70
CA GLN A 114 -11.51 6.92 7.20
C GLN A 114 -12.58 7.69 7.95
N VAL A 115 -12.44 7.82 9.27
CA VAL A 115 -13.36 8.61 10.11
C VAL A 115 -13.25 10.09 9.75
N ALA A 116 -12.03 10.61 9.59
CA ALA A 116 -11.80 12.01 9.20
C ALA A 116 -12.42 12.35 7.85
N LEU A 117 -12.19 11.48 6.83
CA LEU A 117 -12.77 11.63 5.50
C LEU A 117 -14.31 11.65 5.53
N LEU A 118 -14.91 10.66 6.19
CA LEU A 118 -16.37 10.57 6.32
C LEU A 118 -16.95 11.79 7.04
N THR A 119 -16.27 12.29 8.08
CA THR A 119 -16.72 13.47 8.83
C THR A 119 -16.63 14.74 8.01
N ALA A 120 -15.55 14.91 7.23
CA ALA A 120 -15.41 16.03 6.32
C ALA A 120 -16.54 16.07 5.27
N LEU A 121 -16.84 14.92 4.67
CA LEU A 121 -17.95 14.80 3.71
C LEU A 121 -19.31 15.03 4.36
N SER A 122 -19.54 14.52 5.58
CA SER A 122 -20.76 14.78 6.34
C SER A 122 -20.99 16.27 6.56
N ALA A 123 -19.92 17.00 6.92
CA ALA A 123 -20.00 18.45 7.12
C ALA A 123 -20.30 19.19 5.81
N LEU A 124 -19.68 18.81 4.71
CA LEU A 124 -19.94 19.40 3.38
C LEU A 124 -21.37 19.15 2.90
N VAL A 125 -21.89 17.94 3.10
CA VAL A 125 -23.28 17.58 2.75
C VAL A 125 -24.28 18.43 3.56
N GLU A 126 -24.09 18.55 4.88
CA GLU A 126 -24.96 19.38 5.71
C GLU A 126 -24.89 20.89 5.38
N MET A 127 -23.73 21.36 4.93
CA MET A 127 -23.58 22.74 4.47
C MET A 127 -24.20 22.97 3.08
N GLY A 128 -24.62 21.91 2.39
CA GLY A 128 -25.17 21.99 1.04
C GLY A 128 -24.14 22.34 -0.04
N ASP A 129 -22.84 22.12 0.24
CA ASP A 129 -21.75 22.40 -0.70
C ASP A 129 -21.55 21.23 -1.67
N GLU A 130 -22.60 21.00 -2.49
CA GLU A 130 -22.64 19.87 -3.43
C GLU A 130 -21.49 19.88 -4.42
N LYS A 131 -21.01 21.05 -4.84
CA LYS A 131 -19.90 21.16 -5.79
C LYS A 131 -18.61 20.55 -5.24
N SER A 132 -18.35 20.68 -3.94
CA SER A 132 -17.15 20.15 -3.30
C SER A 132 -17.21 18.64 -3.17
N TYR A 133 -18.32 18.06 -2.74
CA TYR A 133 -18.38 16.60 -2.54
C TYR A 133 -18.82 15.80 -3.77
N SER A 134 -19.51 16.41 -4.76
CA SER A 134 -19.86 15.72 -6.00
C SER A 134 -18.67 15.55 -6.95
N ASN A 135 -17.61 16.28 -6.77
CA ASN A 135 -16.38 16.21 -7.59
C ASN A 135 -15.40 15.10 -7.16
N VAL A 136 -15.80 14.22 -6.26
CA VAL A 136 -14.92 13.25 -5.61
C VAL A 136 -15.38 11.81 -5.89
N HIS A 137 -14.43 10.94 -6.26
CA HIS A 137 -14.55 9.48 -6.12
C HIS A 137 -13.70 9.03 -4.94
N ILE A 138 -14.14 8.01 -4.22
CA ILE A 138 -13.38 7.42 -3.11
C ILE A 138 -13.23 5.93 -3.37
N VAL A 139 -12.04 5.41 -3.15
CA VAL A 139 -11.76 3.97 -3.12
C VAL A 139 -11.35 3.60 -1.70
N LEU A 140 -12.09 2.67 -1.10
CA LEU A 140 -11.68 2.03 0.14
C LEU A 140 -11.29 0.58 -0.19
N ASN A 141 -10.01 0.29 -0.21
CA ASN A 141 -9.51 -1.03 -0.52
C ASN A 141 -9.24 -1.88 0.72
N SER A 142 -8.88 -3.14 0.54
CA SER A 142 -8.87 -4.16 1.59
C SER A 142 -7.60 -5.01 1.63
N ASP A 143 -6.57 -4.63 0.87
CA ASP A 143 -5.33 -5.41 0.74
C ASP A 143 -4.06 -4.53 0.61
N GLU A 144 -4.11 -3.28 1.15
CA GLU A 144 -2.96 -2.37 1.09
C GLU A 144 -1.75 -2.95 1.79
N GLU A 145 -1.93 -3.44 2.99
CA GLU A 145 -0.89 -3.95 3.89
C GLU A 145 -0.16 -5.21 3.37
N ILE A 146 -0.72 -5.84 2.35
CA ILE A 146 -0.13 -6.98 1.64
C ILE A 146 0.25 -6.64 0.19
N GLY A 147 0.24 -5.35 -0.20
CA GLY A 147 0.74 -4.86 -1.49
C GLY A 147 -0.31 -4.60 -2.56
N SER A 148 -1.59 -4.51 -2.21
CA SER A 148 -2.72 -4.13 -3.08
C SER A 148 -2.80 -4.97 -4.36
N HIS A 149 -2.52 -6.27 -4.23
CA HIS A 149 -2.45 -7.16 -5.40
C HIS A 149 -3.78 -7.27 -6.15
N LYS A 150 -4.90 -7.09 -5.43
CA LYS A 150 -6.26 -7.14 -5.97
C LYS A 150 -6.80 -5.74 -6.24
N SER A 151 -6.65 -4.82 -5.30
CA SER A 151 -7.19 -3.46 -5.42
C SER A 151 -6.45 -2.58 -6.41
N LYS A 152 -5.20 -2.88 -6.77
CA LYS A 152 -4.43 -2.11 -7.75
C LYS A 152 -5.24 -1.72 -8.98
N ILE A 153 -5.86 -2.70 -9.64
CA ILE A 153 -6.63 -2.46 -10.88
C ILE A 153 -7.87 -1.60 -10.64
N VAL A 154 -8.48 -1.72 -9.46
CA VAL A 154 -9.62 -0.89 -9.06
C VAL A 154 -9.17 0.55 -8.87
N ILE A 155 -8.07 0.78 -8.15
CA ILE A 155 -7.51 2.10 -7.89
C ILE A 155 -7.10 2.77 -9.21
N GLU A 156 -6.35 2.08 -10.07
CA GLU A 156 -5.90 2.59 -11.37
C GLU A 156 -7.10 2.98 -12.27
N ASN A 157 -8.12 2.11 -12.36
CA ASN A 157 -9.31 2.37 -13.17
C ASN A 157 -10.11 3.59 -12.67
N VAL A 158 -10.29 3.71 -11.35
CA VAL A 158 -11.00 4.86 -10.76
C VAL A 158 -10.20 6.13 -10.88
N ALA A 159 -8.87 6.06 -10.77
CA ALA A 159 -7.98 7.21 -10.87
C ALA A 159 -7.82 7.72 -12.32
N LEU A 160 -7.95 6.85 -13.30
CA LEU A 160 -7.72 7.19 -14.69
C LEU A 160 -8.56 8.39 -15.14
N GLY A 161 -7.88 9.42 -15.67
CA GLY A 161 -8.51 10.66 -16.15
C GLY A 161 -8.95 11.63 -15.05
N LYS A 162 -8.55 11.42 -13.79
CA LYS A 162 -8.70 12.39 -12.72
C LYS A 162 -7.59 13.45 -12.78
N ASP A 163 -7.87 14.60 -12.20
CA ASP A 163 -6.87 15.68 -12.09
C ASP A 163 -5.95 15.45 -10.90
N TYR A 164 -6.51 15.02 -9.76
CA TYR A 164 -5.83 14.89 -8.48
C TYR A 164 -6.16 13.58 -7.75
N ALA A 165 -5.20 13.08 -7.00
CA ALA A 165 -5.35 11.97 -6.08
C ALA A 165 -4.87 12.34 -4.68
N LEU A 166 -5.71 12.07 -3.69
CA LEU A 166 -5.45 12.29 -2.27
C LEU A 166 -5.41 10.94 -1.56
N ILE A 167 -4.26 10.59 -1.01
CA ILE A 167 -4.08 9.31 -0.33
C ILE A 167 -4.07 9.56 1.18
N MET A 168 -4.89 8.81 1.89
CA MET A 168 -5.23 9.06 3.28
C MET A 168 -4.31 8.33 4.28
N GLU A 169 -3.07 7.96 3.85
CA GLU A 169 -2.05 7.43 4.75
C GLU A 169 -1.74 8.41 5.90
N PRO A 170 -1.20 7.93 7.02
CA PRO A 170 -0.79 8.81 8.10
C PRO A 170 0.22 9.87 7.66
N ALA A 171 0.04 11.11 8.12
CA ALA A 171 1.04 12.16 7.99
C ALA A 171 2.34 11.78 8.71
N ARG A 172 3.41 12.48 8.41
CA ARG A 172 4.65 12.30 9.18
C ARG A 172 4.48 12.86 10.60
N ALA A 173 5.35 12.43 11.51
CA ALA A 173 5.27 12.81 12.93
C ALA A 173 5.24 14.34 13.19
N ASN A 174 5.77 15.14 12.25
CA ASN A 174 5.71 16.59 12.28
C ASN A 174 4.50 17.17 11.52
N GLY A 175 3.58 16.34 11.03
CA GLY A 175 2.43 16.75 10.22
C GLY A 175 2.75 16.98 8.74
N ALA A 176 3.96 16.67 8.27
CA ALA A 176 4.31 16.82 6.87
C ALA A 176 3.60 15.77 6.01
N LEU A 177 3.13 16.23 4.84
CA LEU A 177 2.56 15.38 3.80
C LEU A 177 3.67 14.63 3.05
N VAL A 178 3.30 13.66 2.24
CA VAL A 178 4.22 12.90 1.41
C VAL A 178 3.96 13.23 -0.06
N SER A 179 4.93 13.89 -0.69
CA SER A 179 4.85 14.31 -2.10
C SER A 179 5.64 13.42 -3.04
N ALA A 180 6.51 12.55 -2.51
CA ALA A 180 7.27 11.59 -3.30
C ALA A 180 7.50 10.29 -2.50
N ARG A 181 7.44 9.15 -3.20
CA ARG A 181 7.70 7.83 -2.64
C ARG A 181 8.58 7.02 -3.57
N ARG A 182 9.44 6.18 -3.00
CA ARG A 182 10.13 5.18 -3.80
C ARG A 182 9.15 4.14 -4.31
N GLY A 183 9.36 3.70 -5.54
CA GLY A 183 8.79 2.48 -6.05
C GLY A 183 9.62 1.26 -5.65
N GLY A 184 9.13 0.09 -6.01
CA GLY A 184 9.86 -1.15 -5.77
C GLY A 184 9.07 -2.40 -6.10
N GLY A 185 9.64 -3.52 -5.71
CA GLY A 185 9.05 -4.83 -5.89
C GLY A 185 9.81 -5.91 -5.16
N THR A 186 9.22 -7.07 -5.14
CA THR A 186 9.81 -8.25 -4.49
C THR A 186 9.89 -9.38 -5.49
N TYR A 187 11.02 -10.08 -5.49
CA TYR A 187 11.20 -11.31 -6.24
C TYR A 187 11.49 -12.45 -5.27
N THR A 188 10.95 -13.63 -5.59
CA THR A 188 11.30 -14.89 -4.97
C THR A 188 12.04 -15.73 -5.99
N LEU A 189 13.28 -16.06 -5.68
CA LEU A 189 14.13 -16.93 -6.47
C LEU A 189 14.14 -18.32 -5.82
N ARG A 190 13.66 -19.33 -6.54
CA ARG A 190 13.70 -20.74 -6.14
C ARG A 190 14.65 -21.50 -7.03
N VAL A 191 15.47 -22.33 -6.42
CA VAL A 191 16.40 -23.20 -7.11
C VAL A 191 16.12 -24.65 -6.71
N TYR A 192 15.99 -25.49 -7.72
CA TYR A 192 15.77 -26.93 -7.58
C TYR A 192 17.01 -27.65 -8.11
N GLY A 193 17.51 -28.58 -7.31
CA GLY A 193 18.64 -29.45 -7.61
C GLY A 193 18.25 -30.93 -7.44
N LYS A 194 19.21 -31.74 -7.03
CA LYS A 194 19.02 -33.20 -6.78
C LYS A 194 19.71 -33.58 -5.48
N ALA A 195 18.96 -34.25 -4.59
CA ALA A 195 19.53 -34.77 -3.36
C ALA A 195 20.46 -35.98 -3.62
N ALA A 196 21.55 -36.02 -2.87
CA ALA A 196 22.43 -37.17 -2.78
C ALA A 196 23.14 -37.19 -1.42
N HIS A 197 23.61 -38.35 -0.97
CA HIS A 197 24.40 -38.42 0.26
C HIS A 197 25.81 -37.87 0.03
N SER A 198 26.17 -36.79 0.69
CA SER A 198 27.42 -36.05 0.43
C SER A 198 28.73 -36.82 0.65
N GLY A 199 28.68 -37.95 1.41
CA GLY A 199 29.83 -38.78 1.66
C GLY A 199 29.82 -40.17 0.95
N ILE A 200 28.71 -40.51 0.27
CA ILE A 200 28.58 -41.82 -0.40
C ILE A 200 28.56 -41.67 -1.92
N ALA A 201 27.76 -40.75 -2.42
CA ALA A 201 27.58 -40.51 -3.87
C ALA A 201 27.41 -39.02 -4.17
N PRO A 202 28.35 -38.14 -3.78
CA PRO A 202 28.20 -36.71 -3.97
C PRO A 202 28.05 -36.31 -5.43
N GLU A 203 28.64 -37.09 -6.37
CA GLU A 203 28.57 -36.88 -7.81
C GLU A 203 27.17 -37.08 -8.41
N GLU A 204 26.27 -37.75 -7.72
CA GLU A 204 24.88 -37.90 -8.12
C GLU A 204 24.01 -36.71 -7.70
N GLY A 205 24.53 -35.85 -6.81
CA GLY A 205 23.84 -34.68 -6.29
C GLY A 205 24.02 -33.46 -7.19
N ILE A 206 23.02 -32.54 -7.11
CA ILE A 206 23.07 -31.23 -7.76
C ILE A 206 22.68 -30.20 -6.73
N SER A 207 23.62 -29.35 -6.32
CA SER A 207 23.43 -28.46 -5.18
C SER A 207 22.63 -27.19 -5.54
N ALA A 208 21.41 -27.09 -5.03
CA ALA A 208 20.62 -25.88 -5.13
C ALA A 208 21.19 -24.73 -4.28
N ILE A 209 21.82 -25.05 -3.13
CA ILE A 209 22.47 -24.03 -2.29
C ILE A 209 23.68 -23.40 -3.03
N GLU A 210 24.48 -24.19 -3.71
CA GLU A 210 25.61 -23.65 -4.46
C GLU A 210 25.15 -22.73 -5.58
N GLU A 211 24.15 -23.16 -6.37
CA GLU A 211 23.57 -22.33 -7.43
C GLU A 211 23.01 -21.01 -6.91
N ILE A 212 22.21 -21.04 -5.82
CA ILE A 212 21.60 -19.83 -5.29
C ILE A 212 22.65 -18.84 -4.75
N CYS A 213 23.78 -19.34 -4.23
CA CYS A 213 24.89 -18.48 -3.77
C CYS A 213 25.49 -17.69 -4.96
N TYR A 214 25.71 -18.32 -6.10
CA TYR A 214 26.16 -17.61 -7.30
C TYR A 214 25.13 -16.55 -7.73
N LYS A 215 23.85 -16.88 -7.73
CA LYS A 215 22.80 -15.93 -8.10
C LYS A 215 22.72 -14.75 -7.14
N ILE A 216 22.83 -14.97 -5.84
CA ILE A 216 22.83 -13.90 -4.84
C ILE A 216 23.98 -12.93 -5.07
N ILE A 217 25.20 -13.45 -5.33
CA ILE A 217 26.37 -12.60 -5.60
C ILE A 217 26.16 -11.73 -6.86
N GLU A 218 25.55 -12.31 -7.91
CA GLU A 218 25.25 -11.57 -9.14
C GLU A 218 24.14 -10.55 -8.95
N LEU A 219 23.07 -10.92 -8.24
CA LEU A 219 21.95 -10.02 -7.92
C LEU A 219 22.40 -8.82 -7.08
N GLN A 220 23.26 -9.05 -6.08
CA GLN A 220 23.80 -7.96 -5.25
C GLN A 220 24.67 -6.97 -6.04
N LYS A 221 25.28 -7.36 -7.16
CA LYS A 221 26.01 -6.46 -8.05
C LYS A 221 25.09 -5.48 -8.82
N LEU A 222 23.78 -5.77 -8.85
CA LEU A 222 22.79 -4.87 -9.43
C LEU A 222 22.46 -3.70 -8.50
N ASN A 223 22.84 -3.77 -7.23
CA ASN A 223 22.64 -2.67 -6.29
C ASN A 223 23.44 -1.45 -6.76
N GLY A 224 22.75 -0.33 -6.97
CA GLY A 224 23.38 0.89 -7.49
C GLY A 224 23.76 0.82 -9.00
N ILE A 225 23.14 -0.07 -9.79
CA ILE A 225 23.30 -0.12 -11.25
C ILE A 225 22.97 1.23 -11.91
N GLU A 226 22.10 1.98 -11.26
CA GLU A 226 21.76 3.38 -11.53
C GLU A 226 21.49 4.06 -10.19
N GLU A 227 21.72 5.39 -10.11
CA GLU A 227 21.43 6.16 -8.91
C GLU A 227 19.95 6.02 -8.53
N GLY A 228 19.67 5.73 -7.25
CA GLY A 228 18.31 5.50 -6.76
C GLY A 228 17.82 4.05 -6.84
N VAL A 229 18.54 3.15 -7.54
CA VAL A 229 18.23 1.72 -7.57
C VAL A 229 18.90 1.00 -6.40
N ASN A 230 18.11 0.32 -5.57
CA ASN A 230 18.63 -0.57 -4.54
C ASN A 230 18.14 -1.99 -4.78
N VAL A 231 19.03 -2.95 -4.62
CA VAL A 231 18.73 -4.40 -4.65
C VAL A 231 19.27 -5.02 -3.38
N ASN A 232 18.43 -5.71 -2.65
CA ASN A 232 18.78 -6.38 -1.41
C ASN A 232 18.22 -7.80 -1.38
N VAL A 233 19.10 -8.79 -1.27
CA VAL A 233 18.68 -10.15 -0.95
C VAL A 233 18.56 -10.25 0.57
N GLY A 234 17.32 -10.14 1.08
CA GLY A 234 17.05 -10.02 2.50
C GLY A 234 16.82 -11.34 3.23
N LEU A 235 16.37 -12.37 2.50
CA LEU A 235 16.09 -13.69 3.06
C LEU A 235 16.70 -14.78 2.18
N ILE A 236 17.21 -15.84 2.83
CA ILE A 236 17.68 -17.07 2.19
C ILE A 236 17.33 -18.26 3.06
N SER A 237 16.90 -19.36 2.45
CA SER A 237 16.68 -20.65 3.09
C SER A 237 17.05 -21.79 2.14
N GLY A 238 17.34 -22.96 2.68
CA GLY A 238 17.63 -24.16 1.85
C GLY A 238 18.30 -25.27 2.63
N GLY A 239 18.28 -26.47 2.02
CA GLY A 239 18.85 -27.69 2.59
C GLY A 239 17.97 -28.37 3.63
N GLU A 240 18.21 -29.67 3.84
CA GLU A 240 17.48 -30.50 4.80
C GLU A 240 18.39 -31.07 5.90
N ALA A 241 19.59 -31.45 5.54
CA ALA A 241 20.59 -32.02 6.46
C ALA A 241 22.01 -31.73 5.96
N SER A 242 22.97 -31.64 6.90
CA SER A 242 24.38 -31.30 6.60
C SER A 242 25.11 -32.36 5.75
N ASN A 243 24.64 -33.59 5.75
CA ASN A 243 25.19 -34.70 4.98
C ASN A 243 24.39 -35.00 3.70
N VAL A 244 23.54 -34.12 3.25
CA VAL A 244 22.76 -34.22 2.01
C VAL A 244 23.09 -33.04 1.09
N VAL A 245 23.40 -33.31 -0.18
CA VAL A 245 23.44 -32.28 -1.23
C VAL A 245 22.07 -31.68 -1.36
N SER A 246 21.95 -30.36 -1.21
CA SER A 246 20.65 -29.68 -1.11
C SER A 246 19.86 -29.73 -2.40
N PRO A 247 18.66 -30.32 -2.42
CA PRO A 247 17.80 -30.34 -3.60
C PRO A 247 16.98 -29.05 -3.78
N TYR A 248 16.95 -28.15 -2.79
CA TYR A 248 16.14 -26.95 -2.80
C TYR A 248 16.80 -25.78 -2.05
N ALA A 249 16.69 -24.59 -2.62
CA ALA A 249 17.02 -23.35 -1.94
C ALA A 249 16.12 -22.22 -2.44
N GLU A 250 15.84 -21.23 -1.58
CA GLU A 250 15.01 -20.08 -1.90
C GLU A 250 15.64 -18.80 -1.35
N ALA A 251 15.51 -17.70 -2.09
CA ALA A 251 15.89 -16.36 -1.65
C ALA A 251 14.83 -15.33 -2.00
N THR A 252 14.65 -14.32 -1.13
CA THR A 252 13.76 -13.18 -1.35
C THR A 252 14.58 -11.92 -1.59
N ILE A 253 14.28 -11.23 -2.68
CA ILE A 253 14.97 -10.03 -3.15
C ILE A 253 14.01 -8.85 -3.05
N ASP A 254 14.36 -7.81 -2.30
CA ASP A 254 13.70 -6.49 -2.29
C ASP A 254 14.40 -5.56 -3.26
N VAL A 255 13.60 -4.87 -4.07
CA VAL A 255 14.09 -3.87 -5.03
C VAL A 255 13.41 -2.54 -4.75
N ARG A 256 14.21 -1.45 -4.72
CA ARG A 256 13.70 -0.07 -4.61
C ARG A 256 14.21 0.76 -5.77
N ILE A 257 13.34 1.64 -6.26
CA ILE A 257 13.60 2.54 -7.40
C ILE A 257 13.10 3.94 -7.10
N THR A 258 13.69 4.95 -7.73
CA THR A 258 13.27 6.35 -7.60
C THR A 258 12.65 6.92 -8.87
N GLU A 259 12.92 6.29 -10.04
CA GLU A 259 12.42 6.74 -11.33
C GLU A 259 11.63 5.61 -12.02
N PRO A 260 10.55 5.92 -12.77
CA PRO A 260 9.70 4.91 -13.40
C PRO A 260 10.45 3.99 -14.38
N HIS A 261 11.40 4.53 -15.18
CA HIS A 261 12.16 3.76 -16.16
C HIS A 261 13.04 2.67 -15.51
N GLN A 262 13.49 2.91 -14.28
CA GLN A 262 14.30 1.98 -13.51
C GLN A 262 13.57 0.66 -13.23
N GLY A 263 12.24 0.69 -13.14
CA GLY A 263 11.43 -0.52 -12.98
C GLY A 263 11.67 -1.52 -14.12
N THR A 264 11.62 -1.06 -15.36
CA THR A 264 11.89 -1.90 -16.53
C THR A 264 13.37 -2.31 -16.63
N LEU A 265 14.27 -1.41 -16.29
CA LEU A 265 15.71 -1.67 -16.30
C LEU A 265 16.08 -2.78 -15.34
N ILE A 266 15.65 -2.66 -14.07
CA ILE A 266 16.02 -3.63 -13.03
C ILE A 266 15.31 -4.97 -13.20
N ASP A 267 14.02 -4.99 -13.63
CA ASP A 267 13.32 -6.24 -13.92
C ASP A 267 14.04 -7.06 -14.99
N LYS A 268 14.45 -6.42 -16.07
CA LYS A 268 15.25 -7.07 -17.12
C LYS A 268 16.60 -7.59 -16.60
N ALA A 269 17.27 -6.82 -15.73
CA ALA A 269 18.56 -7.21 -15.19
C ALA A 269 18.43 -8.41 -14.25
N VAL A 270 17.45 -8.41 -13.34
CA VAL A 270 17.18 -9.54 -12.44
C VAL A 270 16.83 -10.81 -13.22
N ARG A 271 15.92 -10.70 -14.18
CA ARG A 271 15.55 -11.85 -15.03
C ARG A 271 16.74 -12.38 -15.83
N LYS A 272 17.61 -11.50 -16.32
CA LYS A 272 18.83 -11.91 -17.04
C LYS A 272 19.78 -12.69 -16.15
N VAL A 273 19.98 -12.28 -14.89
CA VAL A 273 20.81 -13.02 -13.93
C VAL A 273 20.24 -14.41 -13.66
N CYS A 274 18.92 -14.52 -13.54
CA CYS A 274 18.25 -15.79 -13.22
C CYS A 274 17.98 -16.69 -14.45
N ALA A 275 18.22 -16.21 -15.68
CA ALA A 275 17.84 -16.92 -16.91
C ALA A 275 18.66 -18.21 -17.20
N LYS A 276 19.89 -18.29 -16.68
CA LYS A 276 20.78 -19.42 -16.94
C LYS A 276 21.42 -19.89 -15.63
N PRO A 277 21.41 -21.18 -15.34
CA PRO A 277 22.11 -21.71 -14.19
C PRO A 277 23.64 -21.66 -14.36
N HIS A 278 24.35 -21.59 -13.23
CA HIS A 278 25.79 -21.84 -13.13
C HIS A 278 26.09 -23.31 -12.97
N ILE A 279 25.25 -24.02 -12.22
CA ILE A 279 25.39 -25.44 -11.96
C ILE A 279 24.49 -26.19 -12.94
N GLU A 280 25.11 -27.01 -13.80
CA GLU A 280 24.38 -27.85 -14.75
C GLU A 280 23.41 -28.79 -14.04
N GLY A 281 22.19 -28.87 -14.54
CA GLY A 281 21.13 -29.69 -13.98
C GLY A 281 20.29 -29.04 -12.88
N THR A 282 20.61 -27.81 -12.44
CA THR A 282 19.69 -27.04 -11.62
C THR A 282 18.56 -26.42 -12.44
N ASN A 283 17.39 -26.26 -11.82
CA ASN A 283 16.27 -25.52 -12.39
C ASN A 283 15.98 -24.28 -11.54
N ILE A 284 15.78 -23.14 -12.21
CA ILE A 284 15.58 -21.84 -11.57
C ILE A 284 14.17 -21.35 -11.87
N GLU A 285 13.42 -21.04 -10.81
CA GLU A 285 12.14 -20.36 -10.89
C GLU A 285 12.26 -18.96 -10.28
N LEU A 286 11.88 -17.93 -11.03
CA LEU A 286 11.82 -16.54 -10.54
C LEU A 286 10.38 -16.05 -10.60
N VAL A 287 9.81 -15.73 -9.43
CA VAL A 287 8.45 -15.20 -9.27
C VAL A 287 8.53 -13.79 -8.72
N GLY A 288 7.55 -12.95 -9.06
CA GLY A 288 7.51 -11.55 -8.62
C GLY A 288 7.98 -10.57 -9.68
N GLY A 289 8.21 -9.33 -9.24
CA GLY A 289 8.55 -8.21 -10.12
C GLY A 289 8.38 -6.87 -9.43
N ILE A 290 8.46 -5.81 -10.21
CA ILE A 290 8.13 -4.45 -9.76
C ILE A 290 6.61 -4.34 -9.70
N ASN A 291 6.07 -4.01 -8.53
CA ASN A 291 4.64 -3.90 -8.30
C ASN A 291 4.19 -2.47 -7.97
N ARG A 292 5.07 -1.63 -7.46
CA ARG A 292 4.81 -0.23 -7.14
C ARG A 292 5.79 0.67 -7.90
N TYR A 293 5.27 1.61 -8.71
CA TYR A 293 6.08 2.64 -9.35
C TYR A 293 6.31 3.83 -8.42
N PRO A 294 7.39 4.62 -8.61
CA PRO A 294 7.64 5.78 -7.79
C PRO A 294 6.52 6.82 -7.89
N VAL A 295 6.24 7.49 -6.78
CA VAL A 295 5.45 8.72 -6.78
C VAL A 295 6.41 9.89 -6.98
N ILE A 296 6.23 10.62 -8.07
CA ILE A 296 7.12 11.71 -8.45
C ILE A 296 6.43 13.04 -8.20
N LYS A 297 7.12 13.93 -7.52
CA LYS A 297 6.72 15.31 -7.33
C LYS A 297 6.97 16.11 -8.61
N ASN A 298 5.99 16.10 -9.52
CA ASN A 298 6.00 16.88 -10.76
C ASN A 298 5.24 18.20 -10.61
N ASP A 299 5.23 19.04 -11.64
CA ASP A 299 4.56 20.36 -11.62
C ASP A 299 3.08 20.27 -11.24
N LYS A 300 2.36 19.22 -11.66
CA LYS A 300 0.95 19.03 -11.29
C LYS A 300 0.79 18.71 -9.80
N ALA A 301 1.68 17.87 -9.25
CA ALA A 301 1.70 17.55 -7.83
C ALA A 301 2.09 18.79 -7.00
N GLU A 302 3.02 19.62 -7.47
CA GLU A 302 3.37 20.88 -6.82
C GLU A 302 2.20 21.87 -6.82
N ASN A 303 1.43 21.95 -7.92
CA ASN A 303 0.22 22.76 -7.98
C ASN A 303 -0.85 22.27 -6.98
N LEU A 304 -1.06 20.95 -6.89
CA LEU A 304 -1.97 20.36 -5.89
C LEU A 304 -1.51 20.71 -4.47
N LEU A 305 -0.21 20.57 -4.20
CA LEU A 305 0.38 20.89 -2.91
C LEU A 305 0.23 22.40 -2.56
N ALA A 306 0.34 23.27 -3.56
CA ALA A 306 0.10 24.70 -3.37
C ALA A 306 -1.35 24.98 -2.93
N HIS A 307 -2.35 24.32 -3.52
CA HIS A 307 -3.75 24.42 -3.09
C HIS A 307 -3.94 23.88 -1.67
N ILE A 308 -3.32 22.76 -1.33
CA ILE A 308 -3.38 22.19 0.03
C ILE A 308 -2.74 23.13 1.05
N ARG A 309 -1.61 23.74 0.72
CA ARG A 309 -0.95 24.74 1.58
C ARG A 309 -1.80 25.99 1.79
N GLU A 310 -2.49 26.44 0.75
CA GLU A 310 -3.40 27.58 0.85
C GLU A 310 -4.57 27.27 1.80
N ALA A 311 -5.22 26.11 1.61
CA ALA A 311 -6.27 25.65 2.50
C ALA A 311 -5.76 25.46 3.95
N GLY A 312 -4.53 24.96 4.13
CA GLY A 312 -3.88 24.84 5.44
C GLY A 312 -3.74 26.19 6.14
N LYS A 313 -3.30 27.23 5.43
CA LYS A 313 -3.17 28.61 5.97
C LYS A 313 -4.50 29.14 6.48
N GLU A 314 -5.60 28.90 5.77
CA GLU A 314 -6.95 29.35 6.19
C GLU A 314 -7.37 28.78 7.54
N ILE A 315 -6.86 27.61 7.92
CA ILE A 315 -7.14 26.95 9.19
C ILE A 315 -6.00 27.06 10.21
N GLY A 316 -4.95 27.84 9.87
CA GLY A 316 -3.81 28.11 10.75
C GLY A 316 -2.75 27.02 10.78
N LEU A 317 -2.67 26.16 9.73
CA LEU A 317 -1.67 25.10 9.58
C LEU A 317 -0.60 25.49 8.55
N ALA A 318 0.67 25.31 8.92
CA ALA A 318 1.79 25.36 8.00
C ALA A 318 2.03 23.94 7.44
N ILE A 319 1.69 23.72 6.19
CA ILE A 319 1.83 22.41 5.54
C ILE A 319 3.20 22.29 4.89
N GLU A 320 3.99 21.33 5.35
CA GLU A 320 5.24 20.90 4.74
C GLU A 320 5.06 19.60 3.97
N ASP A 321 6.01 19.25 3.10
CA ASP A 321 6.04 17.97 2.41
C ASP A 321 7.44 17.34 2.41
N VAL A 322 7.49 16.03 2.33
CA VAL A 322 8.72 15.26 2.30
C VAL A 322 8.64 14.10 1.31
N ALA A 323 9.80 13.61 0.89
CA ALA A 323 9.93 12.31 0.23
C ALA A 323 10.11 11.19 1.26
N THR A 324 9.62 9.98 0.97
CA THR A 324 9.80 8.80 1.83
C THR A 324 10.16 7.54 1.05
N GLY A 325 10.82 6.59 1.73
CA GLY A 325 11.23 5.30 1.14
C GLY A 325 10.13 4.22 1.15
N GLY A 326 9.08 4.38 1.97
CA GLY A 326 7.98 3.41 2.05
C GLY A 326 7.01 3.50 0.86
N GLY A 327 6.46 2.37 0.44
CA GLY A 327 5.40 2.32 -0.57
C GLY A 327 4.03 2.69 0.02
N SER A 328 3.06 3.01 -0.83
CA SER A 328 1.63 3.12 -0.54
C SER A 328 0.83 3.02 -1.84
N ASP A 329 -0.49 3.06 -1.76
CA ASP A 329 -1.37 3.07 -2.92
C ASP A 329 -1.25 4.35 -3.79
N ALA A 330 -0.56 5.37 -3.31
CA ALA A 330 -0.14 6.52 -4.11
C ALA A 330 0.61 6.12 -5.40
N SER A 331 1.31 4.98 -5.38
CA SER A 331 2.00 4.43 -6.54
C SER A 331 1.05 4.12 -7.70
N PHE A 332 -0.17 3.67 -7.43
CA PHE A 332 -1.12 3.28 -8.47
C PHE A 332 -1.83 4.47 -9.09
N THR A 333 -2.12 5.51 -8.32
CA THR A 333 -2.67 6.76 -8.87
C THR A 333 -1.60 7.53 -9.67
N SER A 334 -0.36 7.53 -9.19
CA SER A 334 0.78 8.12 -9.89
C SER A 334 1.12 7.38 -11.19
N SER A 335 0.99 6.03 -11.24
CA SER A 335 1.27 5.21 -12.43
C SER A 335 0.37 5.54 -13.62
N VAL A 336 -0.85 6.02 -13.37
CA VAL A 336 -1.81 6.48 -14.39
C VAL A 336 -1.77 8.01 -14.60
N HIS A 337 -0.66 8.63 -14.21
CA HIS A 337 -0.34 10.06 -14.42
C HIS A 337 -1.26 11.06 -13.71
N VAL A 338 -1.86 10.68 -12.60
CA VAL A 338 -2.63 11.57 -11.74
C VAL A 338 -1.70 12.26 -10.74
N ALA A 339 -1.87 13.57 -10.57
CA ALA A 339 -1.12 14.31 -9.56
C ALA A 339 -1.52 13.83 -8.16
N THR A 340 -0.57 13.24 -7.44
CA THR A 340 -0.84 12.50 -6.20
C THR A 340 -0.10 13.15 -5.02
N ILE A 341 -0.83 13.40 -3.94
CA ILE A 341 -0.29 13.74 -2.62
C ILE A 341 -0.81 12.72 -1.61
N ASP A 342 0.09 12.28 -0.74
CA ASP A 342 -0.16 11.26 0.25
C ASP A 342 0.12 11.79 1.68
N GLY A 343 -0.26 11.02 2.71
CA GLY A 343 -0.08 11.44 4.09
C GLY A 343 -1.10 12.46 4.56
N LEU A 344 -2.34 12.39 4.05
CA LEU A 344 -3.42 13.31 4.44
C LEU A 344 -4.22 12.84 5.65
N GLY A 345 -3.87 11.69 6.20
CA GLY A 345 -4.41 11.21 7.47
C GLY A 345 -3.80 11.88 8.70
N PRO A 346 -4.31 11.57 9.90
CA PRO A 346 -3.82 12.10 11.17
C PRO A 346 -2.44 11.59 11.54
#